data_6078dbfcf0ddbddb42926ef99dbb9bdc
#
_entry.id   6078dbfcf0ddbddb42926ef99dbb9bdc
#
_cell.length_a   1.000
_cell.length_b   1.000
_cell.length_c   1.000
_cell.angle_alpha   90.00
_cell.angle_beta   90.00
_cell.angle_gamma   90.00
#
_symmetry.space_group_name_H-M   'P 1'
#
loop_
_entity.id
_entity.type
_entity.pdbx_description
1 polymer ?
#
loop_
_entity_poly.entity_id
_entity_poly.type
_entity_poly.pdbx_seq_one_letter_code
_entity_poly.pdbx_strand_id
1 'polypeptide(L)'
;MILSNVNPIIILFFVLCISLVNAKPPNVVILFTDDQGTIDANCYGSKDLITPNIDKLAATGVLFTQAYAHTVCCPARAALMTGRHPQRGGVWNWTQGDMNAAKGINMALEEVTLAEALKPAGYKTALFGKWHLGAHRDYGPKKQGFDEFFGIRDGFIDNYNHYFLHGTGFHDLYEGTNPIKADGQYFPDLMVKRSLNFIDQNKDKPFFLYVPFNIPHYPEQSLKKHELLYKDMKDPARRSYGAIVTTTDYYIGKIIDKIEEHNLRGNTIIIFMSDNGHSEETGNKIRIDNHKSGYPKGHFYGATGGGSTGKWIGRKGNFLEGGIRVPAIISYPSKLPQGAIRNQIITAMDWYPTVLNLCNVKKKTNAPKLDGYDLDSIIKDKDAKSMYSQLHFAWGNNWAVREGAWKLIGNKNNSKMSLHNLSDKKPEVINYAKDKPDIVKHLLSLHKSWAEDVSPKSYD
;
A
#
# COMPACT_ATOMS: atom_id res chain seq x y z
N MET A 1 -47.34 71.23 -35.41
CA MET A 1 -46.14 71.23 -34.51
C MET A 1 -46.27 70.02 -33.60
N ILE A 2 -45.69 68.94 -34.00
CA ILE A 2 -45.81 67.66 -33.34
C ILE A 2 -44.40 67.29 -32.75
N LEU A 3 -44.29 67.28 -31.43
CA LEU A 3 -43.09 66.86 -30.72
C LEU A 3 -43.19 65.38 -30.47
N SER A 4 -42.29 64.60 -31.05
CA SER A 4 -42.12 63.21 -30.89
C SER A 4 -41.34 62.87 -29.58
N ASN A 5 -41.98 62.14 -28.67
CA ASN A 5 -41.34 61.53 -27.48
C ASN A 5 -40.52 60.34 -27.90
N VAL A 6 -39.21 60.38 -27.70
CA VAL A 6 -38.31 59.26 -27.82
C VAL A 6 -38.05 58.70 -26.41
N ASN A 7 -38.57 57.52 -26.15
CA ASN A 7 -38.26 56.77 -24.93
C ASN A 7 -36.85 56.11 -25.02
N PRO A 8 -35.94 56.36 -24.08
CA PRO A 8 -34.66 55.60 -24.03
C PRO A 8 -34.90 54.25 -23.41
N ILE A 9 -34.71 53.22 -24.19
CA ILE A 9 -34.62 51.83 -23.70
C ILE A 9 -33.25 51.65 -22.96
N ILE A 10 -33.29 51.56 -21.64
CA ILE A 10 -32.13 51.23 -20.83
C ILE A 10 -31.93 49.72 -20.93
N ILE A 11 -30.95 49.28 -21.73
CA ILE A 11 -30.51 47.89 -21.79
C ILE A 11 -29.59 47.67 -20.60
N LEU A 12 -30.10 46.97 -19.57
CA LEU A 12 -29.35 46.56 -18.40
C LEU A 12 -28.57 45.29 -18.78
N PHE A 13 -27.27 45.42 -19.07
CA PHE A 13 -26.37 44.27 -19.23
C PHE A 13 -26.08 43.67 -17.85
N PHE A 14 -26.74 42.57 -17.51
CA PHE A 14 -26.33 41.68 -16.42
C PHE A 14 -25.05 40.95 -16.86
N VAL A 15 -23.89 41.45 -16.47
CA VAL A 15 -22.63 40.69 -16.57
C VAL A 15 -22.67 39.62 -15.48
N LEU A 16 -23.06 38.40 -15.88
CA LEU A 16 -22.98 37.24 -15.03
C LEU A 16 -21.47 36.89 -14.86
N CYS A 17 -20.82 37.43 -13.82
CA CYS A 17 -19.52 36.97 -13.40
C CYS A 17 -19.67 35.55 -12.89
N ILE A 18 -19.58 34.57 -13.78
CA ILE A 18 -19.32 33.16 -13.40
C ILE A 18 -17.91 33.15 -12.86
N SER A 19 -17.77 33.32 -11.56
CA SER A 19 -16.55 32.98 -10.86
C SER A 19 -16.35 31.47 -11.11
N LEU A 20 -15.42 31.11 -11.98
CA LEU A 20 -14.89 29.76 -12.04
C LEU A 20 -14.30 29.49 -10.65
N VAL A 21 -15.11 28.97 -9.76
CA VAL A 21 -14.62 28.39 -8.51
C VAL A 21 -13.75 27.25 -8.95
N ASN A 22 -12.45 27.50 -9.07
CA ASN A 22 -11.47 26.42 -9.26
C ASN A 22 -11.68 25.46 -8.10
N ALA A 23 -12.28 24.31 -8.38
CA ALA A 23 -12.50 23.30 -7.37
C ALA A 23 -11.16 22.99 -6.69
N LYS A 24 -11.14 23.09 -5.36
CA LYS A 24 -9.92 22.79 -4.56
C LYS A 24 -9.41 21.40 -4.94
N PRO A 25 -8.11 21.24 -5.25
CA PRO A 25 -7.55 19.92 -5.52
C PRO A 25 -7.88 18.95 -4.37
N PRO A 26 -8.22 17.68 -4.66
CA PRO A 26 -8.58 16.73 -3.63
C PRO A 26 -7.39 16.41 -2.73
N ASN A 27 -7.64 16.14 -1.45
CA ASN A 27 -6.65 15.52 -0.59
C ASN A 27 -6.45 14.05 -0.99
N VAL A 28 -5.28 13.51 -0.70
CA VAL A 28 -4.95 12.11 -0.95
C VAL A 28 -4.50 11.47 0.35
N VAL A 29 -5.14 10.37 0.73
CA VAL A 29 -4.76 9.55 1.88
C VAL A 29 -4.58 8.12 1.43
N ILE A 30 -3.40 7.55 1.67
CA ILE A 30 -3.12 6.13 1.42
C ILE A 30 -2.95 5.44 2.76
N LEU A 31 -3.84 4.50 3.05
CA LEU A 31 -3.83 3.62 4.21
C LEU A 31 -3.27 2.26 3.77
N PHE A 32 -2.02 1.99 4.09
CA PHE A 32 -1.30 0.83 3.57
C PHE A 32 -0.94 -0.12 4.72
N THR A 33 -1.58 -1.28 4.77
CA THR A 33 -1.36 -2.27 5.84
C THR A 33 -0.21 -3.21 5.51
N ASP A 34 0.31 -3.90 6.50
CA ASP A 34 1.48 -4.77 6.43
C ASP A 34 1.07 -6.21 6.78
N ASP A 35 1.28 -7.16 5.87
CA ASP A 35 0.95 -8.58 6.05
C ASP A 35 -0.56 -8.87 6.23
N GLN A 36 -1.47 -8.12 5.62
CA GLN A 36 -2.90 -8.42 5.69
C GLN A 36 -3.32 -9.37 4.56
N GLY A 37 -3.89 -10.51 4.95
CA GLY A 37 -4.34 -11.55 4.01
C GLY A 37 -5.49 -11.10 3.11
N THR A 38 -5.64 -11.75 1.97
CA THR A 38 -6.57 -11.38 0.89
C THR A 38 -8.01 -11.25 1.37
N ILE A 39 -8.47 -12.09 2.31
CA ILE A 39 -9.83 -12.07 2.82
C ILE A 39 -9.94 -11.57 4.27
N ASP A 40 -8.91 -10.97 4.82
CA ASP A 40 -8.87 -10.55 6.21
C ASP A 40 -9.51 -9.17 6.46
N ALA A 41 -10.69 -8.97 5.87
CA ALA A 41 -11.69 -7.95 6.17
C ALA A 41 -13.08 -8.51 5.86
N ASN A 42 -14.13 -8.01 6.55
CA ASN A 42 -15.48 -8.56 6.34
C ASN A 42 -15.97 -8.30 4.91
N CYS A 43 -15.71 -7.14 4.31
CA CYS A 43 -16.04 -6.83 2.92
C CYS A 43 -15.33 -7.74 1.89
N TYR A 44 -14.26 -8.42 2.29
CA TYR A 44 -13.56 -9.43 1.47
C TYR A 44 -13.96 -10.87 1.82
N GLY A 45 -14.83 -11.07 2.80
CA GLY A 45 -15.42 -12.38 3.10
C GLY A 45 -15.03 -13.00 4.44
N SER A 46 -14.20 -12.35 5.25
CA SER A 46 -13.98 -12.81 6.63
C SER A 46 -15.29 -12.85 7.40
N LYS A 47 -15.50 -13.93 8.15
CA LYS A 47 -16.72 -14.12 8.98
C LYS A 47 -16.44 -13.96 10.47
N ASP A 48 -15.17 -13.94 10.84
CA ASP A 48 -14.69 -14.04 12.21
C ASP A 48 -13.82 -12.84 12.65
N LEU A 49 -13.53 -11.92 11.74
CA LEU A 49 -12.86 -10.66 12.05
C LEU A 49 -13.87 -9.51 12.24
N ILE A 50 -13.41 -8.42 12.82
CA ILE A 50 -14.21 -7.21 13.07
C ILE A 50 -13.48 -6.03 12.41
N THR A 51 -13.99 -5.61 11.24
CA THR A 51 -13.35 -4.57 10.39
C THR A 51 -14.34 -3.51 9.89
N PRO A 52 -15.13 -2.87 10.77
CA PRO A 52 -16.23 -2.00 10.36
C PRO A 52 -15.79 -0.76 9.58
N ASN A 53 -14.57 -0.27 9.79
CA ASN A 53 -14.09 0.94 9.12
C ASN A 53 -13.59 0.65 7.70
N ILE A 54 -12.92 -0.48 7.48
CA ILE A 54 -12.56 -0.96 6.13
C ILE A 54 -13.84 -1.28 5.35
N ASP A 55 -14.86 -1.87 6.00
CA ASP A 55 -16.15 -2.18 5.38
C ASP A 55 -16.91 -0.89 5.00
N LYS A 56 -16.91 0.14 5.86
CA LYS A 56 -17.47 1.47 5.56
C LYS A 56 -16.75 2.09 4.36
N LEU A 57 -15.43 1.96 4.28
CA LEU A 57 -14.65 2.46 3.15
C LEU A 57 -15.04 1.74 1.86
N ALA A 58 -15.22 0.42 1.87
CA ALA A 58 -15.70 -0.35 0.74
C ALA A 58 -17.12 0.04 0.31
N ALA A 59 -18.01 0.25 1.27
CA ALA A 59 -19.39 0.68 1.01
C ALA A 59 -19.48 2.08 0.38
N THR A 60 -18.50 2.95 0.64
CA THR A 60 -18.40 4.31 0.08
C THR A 60 -17.40 4.43 -1.06
N GLY A 61 -16.97 3.32 -1.65
CA GLY A 61 -15.93 3.28 -2.67
C GLY A 61 -16.05 2.11 -3.63
N VAL A 62 -14.92 1.77 -4.23
CA VAL A 62 -14.76 0.69 -5.20
C VAL A 62 -13.78 -0.34 -4.63
N LEU A 63 -14.24 -1.57 -4.46
CA LEU A 63 -13.48 -2.71 -4.00
C LEU A 63 -12.95 -3.52 -5.19
N PHE A 64 -11.68 -3.89 -5.17
CA PHE A 64 -11.04 -4.70 -6.20
C PHE A 64 -10.82 -6.13 -5.72
N THR A 65 -11.28 -7.12 -6.49
CA THR A 65 -11.12 -8.54 -6.15
C THR A 65 -9.86 -9.17 -6.72
N GLN A 66 -9.19 -8.48 -7.65
CA GLN A 66 -7.94 -8.92 -8.28
C GLN A 66 -6.85 -7.83 -8.20
N ALA A 67 -6.59 -7.36 -6.99
CA ALA A 67 -5.49 -6.43 -6.74
C ALA A 67 -4.22 -7.19 -6.36
N TYR A 68 -3.10 -6.76 -6.93
CA TYR A 68 -1.78 -7.35 -6.73
C TYR A 68 -0.81 -6.32 -6.17
N ALA A 69 -0.16 -6.66 -5.07
CA ALA A 69 0.98 -5.90 -4.57
C ALA A 69 2.28 -6.63 -4.92
N HIS A 70 3.03 -7.10 -3.93
CA HIS A 70 4.22 -7.90 -4.17
C HIS A 70 4.31 -9.04 -3.14
N THR A 71 5.32 -9.87 -3.24
CA THR A 71 5.49 -11.02 -2.34
C THR A 71 5.98 -10.64 -0.94
N VAL A 72 6.56 -9.44 -0.78
CA VAL A 72 7.05 -8.88 0.48
C VAL A 72 6.96 -7.35 0.50
N CYS A 73 7.21 -6.74 1.66
CA CYS A 73 6.94 -5.34 1.95
C CYS A 73 7.67 -4.33 1.05
N CYS A 74 9.02 -4.35 0.99
CA CYS A 74 9.77 -3.28 0.34
C CYS A 74 9.50 -3.15 -1.17
N PRO A 75 9.43 -4.22 -1.99
CA PRO A 75 9.09 -4.05 -3.41
C PRO A 75 7.65 -3.57 -3.62
N ALA A 76 6.70 -3.97 -2.76
CA ALA A 76 5.33 -3.46 -2.85
C ALA A 76 5.26 -1.96 -2.58
N ARG A 77 6.01 -1.48 -1.57
CA ARG A 77 6.09 -0.06 -1.21
C ARG A 77 6.79 0.76 -2.30
N ALA A 78 7.85 0.23 -2.92
CA ALA A 78 8.50 0.86 -4.07
C ALA A 78 7.53 0.98 -5.25
N ALA A 79 6.83 -0.10 -5.60
CA ALA A 79 5.84 -0.12 -6.68
C ALA A 79 4.73 0.92 -6.45
N LEU A 80 4.18 1.00 -5.24
CA LEU A 80 3.17 1.99 -4.86
C LEU A 80 3.68 3.43 -4.99
N MET A 81 4.88 3.71 -4.47
CA MET A 81 5.41 5.07 -4.41
C MET A 81 5.90 5.58 -5.75
N THR A 82 6.35 4.72 -6.65
CA THR A 82 6.96 5.12 -7.94
C THR A 82 6.07 4.86 -9.15
N GLY A 83 5.04 4.02 -9.03
CA GLY A 83 4.24 3.56 -10.17
C GLY A 83 5.03 2.68 -11.15
N ARG A 84 6.12 2.05 -10.68
CA ARG A 84 7.07 1.30 -11.51
C ARG A 84 7.42 -0.04 -10.89
N HIS A 85 7.92 -0.96 -11.71
CA HIS A 85 8.49 -2.18 -11.18
C HIS A 85 9.65 -1.87 -10.21
N PRO A 86 9.66 -2.45 -9.00
CA PRO A 86 10.63 -2.11 -7.97
C PRO A 86 12.09 -2.33 -8.38
N GLN A 87 12.35 -3.24 -9.32
CA GLN A 87 13.68 -3.52 -9.87
C GLN A 87 14.29 -2.30 -10.57
N ARG A 88 13.47 -1.46 -11.23
CA ARG A 88 13.94 -0.24 -11.89
C ARG A 88 14.58 0.75 -10.93
N GLY A 89 14.05 0.81 -9.70
CA GLY A 89 14.58 1.63 -8.60
C GLY A 89 15.58 0.91 -7.70
N GLY A 90 16.09 -0.26 -8.12
CA GLY A 90 17.09 -1.01 -7.36
C GLY A 90 16.53 -1.83 -6.19
N VAL A 91 15.20 -1.95 -6.05
CA VAL A 91 14.57 -2.71 -4.96
C VAL A 91 14.26 -4.14 -5.42
N TRP A 92 15.29 -4.93 -5.56
CA TRP A 92 15.23 -6.33 -6.02
C TRP A 92 15.47 -7.35 -4.88
N ASN A 93 15.89 -6.87 -3.71
CA ASN A 93 16.06 -7.64 -2.48
C ASN A 93 15.74 -6.73 -1.28
N TRP A 94 15.86 -7.24 -0.05
CA TRP A 94 15.59 -6.48 1.17
C TRP A 94 16.36 -5.16 1.18
N THR A 95 15.66 -4.05 1.38
CA THR A 95 16.30 -2.79 1.72
C THR A 95 16.88 -2.92 3.12
N GLN A 96 18.16 -2.58 3.26
CA GLN A 96 18.96 -3.06 4.39
C GLN A 96 18.57 -2.47 5.75
N GLY A 97 18.53 -3.35 6.74
CA GLY A 97 18.41 -3.02 8.15
C GLY A 97 19.68 -2.46 8.79
N ASP A 98 20.73 -2.16 8.05
CA ASP A 98 21.89 -1.44 8.58
C ASP A 98 21.71 0.07 8.40
N MET A 99 21.32 0.73 9.47
CA MET A 99 21.11 2.18 9.51
C MET A 99 22.35 2.99 9.16
N ASN A 100 23.54 2.38 9.19
CA ASN A 100 24.82 3.01 8.89
C ASN A 100 25.32 2.68 7.48
N ALA A 101 24.70 1.77 6.77
CA ALA A 101 25.14 1.30 5.48
C ALA A 101 24.56 2.13 4.33
N ALA A 102 25.24 3.19 3.92
CA ALA A 102 24.93 3.90 2.69
C ALA A 102 25.05 3.01 1.42
N LYS A 103 25.84 1.94 1.50
CA LYS A 103 26.07 0.98 0.42
C LYS A 103 25.08 -0.20 0.40
N GLY A 104 24.03 -0.18 1.22
CA GLY A 104 22.99 -1.21 1.20
C GLY A 104 22.06 -1.07 -0.02
N ILE A 105 21.11 -2.00 -0.14
CA ILE A 105 20.01 -1.87 -1.10
C ILE A 105 19.06 -0.81 -0.57
N ASN A 106 18.92 0.28 -1.32
CA ASN A 106 18.00 1.36 -1.04
C ASN A 106 17.28 1.71 -2.35
N MET A 107 16.07 2.24 -2.27
CA MET A 107 15.41 2.79 -3.45
C MET A 107 16.23 3.95 -4.00
N ALA A 108 16.54 3.94 -5.29
CA ALA A 108 17.30 4.98 -5.96
C ALA A 108 16.66 6.36 -5.80
N LEU A 109 17.47 7.40 -5.60
CA LEU A 109 16.98 8.78 -5.46
C LEU A 109 16.52 9.38 -6.78
N GLU A 110 16.87 8.75 -7.89
CA GLU A 110 16.47 9.10 -9.26
C GLU A 110 15.01 8.68 -9.55
N GLU A 111 14.45 7.79 -8.74
CA GLU A 111 13.02 7.49 -8.78
C GLU A 111 12.21 8.72 -8.34
N VAL A 112 11.06 8.92 -8.98
CA VAL A 112 10.16 10.02 -8.62
C VAL A 112 8.98 9.44 -7.86
N THR A 113 8.94 9.67 -6.56
CA THR A 113 7.85 9.21 -5.71
C THR A 113 6.56 10.01 -5.95
N LEU A 114 5.43 9.45 -5.53
CA LEU A 114 4.13 10.14 -5.57
C LEU A 114 4.17 11.45 -4.76
N ALA A 115 4.93 11.50 -3.65
CA ALA A 115 5.14 12.71 -2.87
C ALA A 115 5.88 13.79 -3.68
N GLU A 116 6.95 13.41 -4.40
CA GLU A 116 7.69 14.33 -5.27
C GLU A 116 6.89 14.80 -6.47
N ALA A 117 5.96 13.98 -6.95
CA ALA A 117 5.08 14.35 -8.06
C ALA A 117 3.97 15.32 -7.64
N LEU A 118 3.41 15.17 -6.44
CA LEU A 118 2.32 16.00 -5.93
C LEU A 118 2.82 17.33 -5.34
N LYS A 119 4.01 17.37 -4.77
CA LYS A 119 4.56 18.55 -4.09
C LYS A 119 4.62 19.82 -4.96
N PRO A 120 5.07 19.78 -6.23
CA PRO A 120 5.05 20.95 -7.10
C PRO A 120 3.65 21.48 -7.43
N ALA A 121 2.62 20.64 -7.28
CA ALA A 121 1.22 21.03 -7.42
C ALA A 121 0.61 21.66 -6.13
N GLY A 122 1.45 21.97 -5.14
CA GLY A 122 1.07 22.65 -3.91
C GLY A 122 0.62 21.73 -2.77
N TYR A 123 0.77 20.40 -2.92
CA TYR A 123 0.44 19.47 -1.85
C TYR A 123 1.43 19.55 -0.70
N LYS A 124 0.92 19.56 0.53
CA LYS A 124 1.70 19.23 1.72
C LYS A 124 1.80 17.71 1.82
N THR A 125 2.99 17.18 2.09
CA THR A 125 3.26 15.76 2.02
C THR A 125 3.75 15.21 3.35
N ALA A 126 3.12 14.16 3.84
CA ALA A 126 3.54 13.51 5.08
C ALA A 126 3.54 11.99 4.96
N LEU A 127 4.49 11.35 5.63
CA LEU A 127 4.55 9.91 5.87
C LEU A 127 4.62 9.68 7.38
N PHE A 128 3.61 8.99 7.92
CA PHE A 128 3.62 8.56 9.31
C PHE A 128 3.44 7.04 9.38
N GLY A 129 4.53 6.32 9.71
CA GLY A 129 4.57 4.87 9.77
C GLY A 129 5.86 4.25 9.22
N LYS A 130 5.73 3.12 8.53
CA LYS A 130 6.84 2.30 8.01
C LYS A 130 7.30 2.76 6.63
N TRP A 131 8.60 3.10 6.48
CA TRP A 131 9.19 3.43 5.18
C TRP A 131 9.61 2.20 4.38
N HIS A 132 10.58 1.44 4.85
CA HIS A 132 11.13 0.22 4.29
C HIS A 132 11.61 0.32 2.82
N LEU A 133 12.11 1.48 2.43
CA LEU A 133 12.70 1.73 1.09
C LEU A 133 14.13 2.27 1.16
N GLY A 134 14.77 2.20 2.32
CA GLY A 134 16.12 2.63 2.59
C GLY A 134 16.27 3.08 4.04
N ALA A 135 17.00 2.28 4.83
CA ALA A 135 17.19 2.54 6.25
C ALA A 135 18.20 3.67 6.51
N HIS A 136 19.17 3.86 5.61
CA HIS A 136 20.14 4.93 5.74
C HIS A 136 19.49 6.32 5.60
N ARG A 137 19.94 7.28 6.40
CA ARG A 137 19.35 8.65 6.47
C ARG A 137 19.28 9.37 5.11
N ASP A 138 20.19 9.07 4.20
CA ASP A 138 20.26 9.70 2.88
C ASP A 138 19.24 9.12 1.88
N TYR A 139 18.57 8.02 2.25
CA TYR A 139 17.52 7.38 1.47
C TYR A 139 16.17 7.38 2.17
N GLY A 140 16.05 8.13 3.28
CA GLY A 140 14.83 8.23 4.05
C GLY A 140 13.74 9.10 3.38
N PRO A 141 12.52 9.12 3.93
CA PRO A 141 11.35 9.80 3.35
C PRO A 141 11.56 11.28 3.04
N LYS A 142 12.36 11.98 3.85
CA LYS A 142 12.68 13.39 3.65
C LYS A 142 13.46 13.66 2.35
N LYS A 143 14.17 12.67 1.83
CA LYS A 143 14.90 12.73 0.55
C LYS A 143 14.02 12.32 -0.63
N GLN A 144 12.87 11.73 -0.35
CA GLN A 144 11.92 11.17 -1.31
C GLN A 144 10.59 11.95 -1.31
N GLY A 145 10.66 13.28 -1.11
CA GLY A 145 9.55 14.21 -1.34
C GLY A 145 8.63 14.50 -0.15
N PHE A 146 8.75 13.81 0.98
CA PHE A 146 7.91 14.07 2.14
C PHE A 146 8.36 15.29 2.95
N ASP A 147 7.44 16.23 3.21
CA ASP A 147 7.69 17.39 4.07
C ASP A 147 7.79 17.00 5.54
N GLU A 148 6.98 16.03 5.95
CA GLU A 148 6.97 15.50 7.32
C GLU A 148 7.16 13.99 7.32
N PHE A 149 7.90 13.51 8.30
CA PHE A 149 8.09 12.08 8.54
C PHE A 149 8.12 11.80 10.04
N PHE A 150 7.34 10.81 10.46
CA PHE A 150 7.49 10.15 11.74
C PHE A 150 7.31 8.66 11.54
N GLY A 151 8.24 7.86 12.02
CA GLY A 151 8.11 6.42 11.90
C GLY A 151 9.41 5.66 11.90
N ILE A 152 9.34 4.47 11.32
CA ILE A 152 10.44 3.53 11.20
C ILE A 152 10.97 3.51 9.76
N ARG A 153 12.28 3.35 9.62
CA ARG A 153 12.93 3.28 8.31
C ARG A 153 13.08 1.86 7.79
N ASP A 154 13.10 0.90 8.67
CA ASP A 154 13.24 -0.52 8.36
C ASP A 154 11.88 -1.27 8.39
N GLY A 155 11.95 -2.59 8.45
CA GLY A 155 10.84 -3.50 8.18
C GLY A 155 9.81 -3.60 9.29
N PHE A 156 10.20 -3.69 10.55
CA PHE A 156 9.31 -3.88 11.70
C PHE A 156 10.05 -3.70 13.03
N ILE A 157 9.30 -3.42 14.07
CA ILE A 157 9.81 -3.14 15.42
C ILE A 157 8.92 -3.77 16.48
N ASP A 158 9.43 -3.89 17.69
CA ASP A 158 8.57 -3.96 18.88
C ASP A 158 7.80 -2.64 19.03
N ASN A 159 6.47 -2.71 19.09
CA ASN A 159 5.60 -1.53 19.03
C ASN A 159 5.68 -0.63 20.29
N TYR A 160 6.31 -1.08 21.37
CA TYR A 160 6.41 -0.32 22.62
C TYR A 160 7.82 0.21 22.92
N ASN A 161 8.87 -0.53 22.51
CA ASN A 161 10.23 -0.11 22.75
C ASN A 161 10.97 0.34 21.48
N HIS A 162 10.35 0.13 20.29
CA HIS A 162 10.79 0.61 18.97
C HIS A 162 12.13 0.05 18.49
N TYR A 163 12.49 -1.15 18.98
CA TYR A 163 13.67 -1.86 18.51
C TYR A 163 13.29 -2.82 17.38
N PHE A 164 14.13 -2.84 16.33
CA PHE A 164 14.09 -3.86 15.30
C PHE A 164 14.35 -5.25 15.90
N LEU A 165 13.53 -6.23 15.57
CA LEU A 165 13.51 -7.51 16.27
C LEU A 165 14.45 -8.57 15.71
N HIS A 166 15.17 -8.28 14.64
CA HIS A 166 16.14 -9.18 14.05
C HIS A 166 17.58 -8.69 14.24
N GLY A 167 18.55 -9.59 13.97
CA GLY A 167 19.96 -9.23 14.02
C GLY A 167 20.42 -8.78 15.39
N THR A 168 21.08 -7.63 15.46
CA THR A 168 21.61 -7.04 16.70
C THR A 168 20.59 -6.22 17.48
N GLY A 169 19.39 -5.98 16.90
CA GLY A 169 18.35 -5.16 17.50
C GLY A 169 18.79 -3.70 17.65
N PHE A 170 18.57 -2.89 16.64
CA PHE A 170 18.80 -1.45 16.72
C PHE A 170 17.48 -0.71 16.97
N HIS A 171 17.56 0.47 17.55
CA HIS A 171 16.38 1.32 17.76
C HIS A 171 16.03 2.04 16.46
N ASP A 172 14.78 1.90 16.02
CA ASP A 172 14.28 2.40 14.71
C ASP A 172 13.03 3.25 14.91
N LEU A 173 13.20 4.46 15.45
CA LEU A 173 12.13 5.46 15.54
C LEU A 173 12.68 6.86 15.28
N TYR A 174 12.03 7.59 14.36
CA TYR A 174 12.50 8.89 13.89
C TYR A 174 11.37 9.92 13.82
N GLU A 175 11.73 11.17 14.05
CA GLU A 175 10.96 12.34 13.68
C GLU A 175 11.78 13.20 12.70
N GLY A 176 11.32 13.30 11.45
CA GLY A 176 12.12 13.82 10.35
C GLY A 176 13.37 12.97 10.11
N THR A 177 14.56 13.57 10.33
CA THR A 177 15.84 12.87 10.23
C THR A 177 16.42 12.45 11.57
N ASN A 178 15.81 12.89 12.67
CA ASN A 178 16.33 12.73 14.02
C ASN A 178 15.80 11.44 14.66
N PRO A 179 16.67 10.61 15.25
CA PRO A 179 16.22 9.50 16.09
C PRO A 179 15.59 10.06 17.36
N ILE A 180 14.49 9.46 17.80
CA ILE A 180 13.79 9.83 19.02
C ILE A 180 13.54 8.60 19.88
N LYS A 181 13.32 8.81 21.19
CA LYS A 181 12.93 7.79 22.14
C LYS A 181 11.50 8.04 22.61
N ALA A 182 10.71 6.98 22.63
CA ALA A 182 9.32 7.02 23.10
C ALA A 182 8.96 5.71 23.82
N ASP A 183 9.88 5.21 24.64
CA ASP A 183 9.77 3.91 25.32
C ASP A 183 8.45 3.79 26.09
N GLY A 184 7.77 2.67 25.95
CA GLY A 184 6.47 2.40 26.54
C GLY A 184 5.27 3.00 25.81
N GLN A 185 5.48 3.85 24.81
CA GLN A 185 4.39 4.40 23.99
C GLN A 185 4.14 3.52 22.77
N TYR A 186 2.89 3.19 22.53
CA TYR A 186 2.50 2.31 21.44
C TYR A 186 2.68 2.99 20.08
N PHE A 187 3.51 2.42 19.21
CA PHE A 187 3.88 3.04 17.94
C PHE A 187 2.68 3.39 17.03
N PRO A 188 1.65 2.53 16.85
CA PRO A 188 0.46 2.90 16.10
C PRO A 188 -0.31 4.11 16.67
N ASP A 189 -0.36 4.29 18.00
CA ASP A 189 -0.92 5.50 18.60
C ASP A 189 -0.13 6.75 18.22
N LEU A 190 1.20 6.65 18.28
CA LEU A 190 2.09 7.77 17.97
C LEU A 190 1.96 8.22 16.51
N MET A 191 1.95 7.26 15.56
CA MET A 191 1.83 7.59 14.13
C MET A 191 0.45 8.15 13.78
N VAL A 192 -0.62 7.58 14.36
CA VAL A 192 -1.98 8.06 14.09
C VAL A 192 -2.20 9.44 14.71
N LYS A 193 -1.72 9.70 15.93
CA LYS A 193 -1.77 11.04 16.54
C LYS A 193 -1.14 12.10 15.62
N ARG A 194 0.00 11.81 14.98
CA ARG A 194 0.63 12.72 14.03
C ARG A 194 -0.19 12.87 12.75
N SER A 195 -0.81 11.79 12.28
CA SER A 195 -1.72 11.84 11.13
C SER A 195 -2.91 12.76 11.38
N LEU A 196 -3.54 12.66 12.56
CA LEU A 196 -4.66 13.51 12.94
C LEU A 196 -4.23 14.99 13.05
N ASN A 197 -3.11 15.26 13.70
CA ASN A 197 -2.57 16.62 13.81
C ASN A 197 -2.21 17.22 12.43
N PHE A 198 -1.65 16.41 11.53
CA PHE A 198 -1.34 16.83 10.17
C PHE A 198 -2.60 17.23 9.39
N ILE A 199 -3.69 16.46 9.51
CA ILE A 199 -4.99 16.78 8.90
C ILE A 199 -5.51 18.10 9.47
N ASP A 200 -5.48 18.27 10.81
CA ASP A 200 -5.91 19.51 11.48
C ASP A 200 -5.17 20.75 10.95
N GLN A 201 -3.85 20.66 10.80
CA GLN A 201 -2.99 21.76 10.37
C GLN A 201 -3.10 22.08 8.87
N ASN A 202 -3.51 21.10 8.06
CA ASN A 202 -3.54 21.24 6.60
C ASN A 202 -4.95 21.20 5.98
N LYS A 203 -6.02 21.25 6.79
CA LYS A 203 -7.42 21.16 6.33
C LYS A 203 -7.80 22.17 5.24
N ASP A 204 -7.10 23.31 5.18
CA ASP A 204 -7.36 24.38 4.23
C ASP A 204 -6.51 24.30 2.95
N LYS A 205 -5.59 23.36 2.86
CA LYS A 205 -4.69 23.15 1.71
C LYS A 205 -4.76 21.70 1.21
N PRO A 206 -4.47 21.42 -0.05
CA PRO A 206 -4.38 20.06 -0.51
C PRO A 206 -3.20 19.37 0.18
N PHE A 207 -3.42 18.12 0.61
CA PHE A 207 -2.38 17.32 1.24
C PHE A 207 -2.34 15.89 0.70
N PHE A 208 -1.14 15.31 0.76
CA PHE A 208 -0.89 13.90 0.56
C PHE A 208 -0.39 13.30 1.87
N LEU A 209 -1.18 12.42 2.45
CA LEU A 209 -0.88 11.70 3.68
C LEU A 209 -0.72 10.21 3.38
N TYR A 210 0.49 9.70 3.49
CA TYR A 210 0.78 8.28 3.43
C TYR A 210 0.89 7.71 4.84
N VAL A 211 0.02 6.77 5.18
CA VAL A 211 -0.03 6.09 6.47
C VAL A 211 0.28 4.61 6.27
N PRO A 212 1.56 4.27 6.11
CA PRO A 212 2.00 2.89 5.99
C PRO A 212 2.08 2.27 7.38
N PHE A 213 1.00 1.58 7.77
CA PHE A 213 0.98 0.84 9.03
C PHE A 213 2.07 -0.23 9.05
N ASN A 214 2.64 -0.47 10.22
CA ASN A 214 3.52 -1.61 10.48
C ASN A 214 2.74 -2.80 11.03
N ILE A 215 1.43 -2.69 11.15
CA ILE A 215 0.48 -3.71 11.60
C ILE A 215 -0.50 -4.03 10.45
N PRO A 216 -1.07 -5.23 10.39
CA PRO A 216 -1.03 -6.36 11.34
C PRO A 216 0.23 -7.25 11.31
N HIS A 217 1.34 -6.83 10.69
CA HIS A 217 2.63 -7.55 10.77
C HIS A 217 3.03 -7.85 12.22
N TYR A 218 3.69 -8.97 12.44
CA TYR A 218 4.20 -9.26 13.79
C TYR A 218 5.28 -8.23 14.23
N PRO A 219 5.45 -7.99 15.52
CA PRO A 219 4.75 -8.61 16.65
C PRO A 219 3.29 -8.16 16.70
N GLU A 220 2.39 -9.14 16.90
CA GLU A 220 0.94 -8.92 16.93
C GLU A 220 0.51 -8.29 18.28
N GLN A 221 1.12 -7.16 18.62
CA GLN A 221 0.89 -6.39 19.84
C GLN A 221 -0.36 -5.53 19.65
N SER A 222 -1.53 -6.10 19.89
CA SER A 222 -2.80 -5.43 19.73
C SER A 222 -3.20 -4.60 20.98
N LEU A 223 -4.23 -3.76 20.82
CA LEU A 223 -4.83 -3.10 21.97
C LEU A 223 -5.61 -4.11 22.82
N LYS A 224 -5.45 -4.03 24.15
CA LYS A 224 -6.08 -4.95 25.11
C LYS A 224 -7.59 -5.06 24.92
N LYS A 225 -8.28 -3.97 24.63
CA LYS A 225 -9.72 -3.98 24.36
C LYS A 225 -10.10 -4.82 23.14
N HIS A 226 -9.22 -4.95 22.13
CA HIS A 226 -9.46 -5.77 20.94
C HIS A 226 -9.10 -7.24 21.19
N GLU A 227 -8.10 -7.56 22.01
CA GLU A 227 -7.84 -8.94 22.45
C GLU A 227 -9.06 -9.55 23.12
N LEU A 228 -9.77 -8.78 23.96
CA LEU A 228 -10.97 -9.22 24.67
C LEU A 228 -12.12 -9.59 23.72
N LEU A 229 -12.20 -8.99 22.54
CA LEU A 229 -13.22 -9.33 21.53
C LEU A 229 -13.05 -10.76 20.97
N TYR A 230 -11.84 -11.29 21.02
CA TYR A 230 -11.48 -12.59 20.46
C TYR A 230 -11.17 -13.65 21.54
N LYS A 231 -11.45 -13.37 22.83
CA LYS A 231 -11.10 -14.25 23.96
C LYS A 231 -11.60 -15.70 23.82
N ASP A 232 -12.76 -15.88 23.17
CA ASP A 232 -13.40 -17.19 23.01
C ASP A 232 -12.96 -17.91 21.72
N MET A 233 -12.14 -17.28 20.89
CA MET A 233 -11.60 -17.90 19.67
C MET A 233 -10.57 -18.98 20.06
N LYS A 234 -10.83 -20.21 19.64
CA LYS A 234 -10.01 -21.37 20.03
C LYS A 234 -8.62 -21.39 19.42
N ASP A 235 -8.51 -21.02 18.13
CA ASP A 235 -7.22 -20.94 17.43
C ASP A 235 -6.41 -19.75 17.96
N PRO A 236 -5.28 -19.96 18.63
CA PRO A 236 -4.49 -18.89 19.20
C PRO A 236 -3.86 -17.97 18.13
N ALA A 237 -3.52 -18.51 16.97
CA ALA A 237 -2.96 -17.72 15.86
C ALA A 237 -4.02 -16.81 15.27
N ARG A 238 -5.22 -17.32 14.98
CA ARG A 238 -6.34 -16.54 14.46
C ARG A 238 -6.81 -15.51 15.46
N ARG A 239 -6.84 -15.85 16.76
CA ARG A 239 -7.20 -14.96 17.85
C ARG A 239 -6.28 -13.76 17.95
N SER A 240 -4.95 -13.99 17.94
CA SER A 240 -3.93 -12.96 18.01
C SER A 240 -4.00 -12.06 16.77
N TYR A 241 -4.04 -12.66 15.61
CA TYR A 241 -4.16 -11.96 14.32
C TYR A 241 -5.46 -11.16 14.21
N GLY A 242 -6.59 -11.72 14.64
CA GLY A 242 -7.88 -11.01 14.66
C GLY A 242 -7.83 -9.74 15.49
N ALA A 243 -7.22 -9.81 16.67
CA ALA A 243 -7.07 -8.66 17.54
C ALA A 243 -6.22 -7.54 16.94
N ILE A 244 -5.10 -7.88 16.25
CA ILE A 244 -4.25 -6.86 15.61
C ILE A 244 -4.88 -6.29 14.34
N VAL A 245 -5.62 -7.09 13.55
CA VAL A 245 -6.39 -6.59 12.40
C VAL A 245 -7.47 -5.62 12.85
N THR A 246 -8.23 -5.94 13.91
CA THR A 246 -9.24 -5.03 14.49
C THR A 246 -8.58 -3.77 15.07
N THR A 247 -7.37 -3.88 15.62
CA THR A 247 -6.59 -2.72 16.06
C THR A 247 -6.22 -1.83 14.87
N THR A 248 -5.83 -2.42 13.75
CA THR A 248 -5.51 -1.70 12.51
C THR A 248 -6.74 -0.99 11.97
N ASP A 249 -7.87 -1.68 11.88
CA ASP A 249 -9.15 -1.13 11.45
C ASP A 249 -9.61 0.06 12.32
N TYR A 250 -9.46 -0.06 13.65
CA TYR A 250 -9.74 1.02 14.59
C TYR A 250 -8.94 2.29 14.30
N TYR A 251 -7.64 2.15 13.99
CA TYR A 251 -6.80 3.30 13.65
C TYR A 251 -7.12 3.88 12.27
N ILE A 252 -7.48 3.05 11.30
CA ILE A 252 -8.03 3.49 10.02
C ILE A 252 -9.29 4.33 10.24
N GLY A 253 -10.20 3.87 11.12
CA GLY A 253 -11.39 4.61 11.50
C GLY A 253 -11.09 5.99 12.04
N LYS A 254 -10.14 6.12 12.98
CA LYS A 254 -9.75 7.42 13.54
C LYS A 254 -9.30 8.43 12.47
N ILE A 255 -8.58 7.98 11.45
CA ILE A 255 -8.14 8.86 10.36
C ILE A 255 -9.32 9.27 9.49
N ILE A 256 -10.22 8.35 9.16
CA ILE A 256 -11.44 8.63 8.38
C ILE A 256 -12.34 9.60 9.16
N ASP A 257 -12.57 9.35 10.44
CA ASP A 257 -13.39 10.19 11.30
C ASP A 257 -12.85 11.64 11.38
N LYS A 258 -11.52 11.81 11.46
CA LYS A 258 -10.87 13.13 11.44
C LYS A 258 -11.10 13.88 10.12
N ILE A 259 -11.07 13.18 9.00
CA ILE A 259 -11.39 13.74 7.68
C ILE A 259 -12.88 14.16 7.62
N GLU A 260 -13.78 13.35 8.18
CA GLU A 260 -15.22 13.62 8.26
C GLU A 260 -15.50 14.80 9.19
N GLU A 261 -14.84 14.89 10.35
CA GLU A 261 -14.92 16.00 11.34
C GLU A 261 -14.66 17.36 10.69
N HIS A 262 -13.71 17.44 9.76
CA HIS A 262 -13.41 18.65 9.02
C HIS A 262 -14.24 18.85 7.74
N ASN A 263 -15.26 18.03 7.48
CA ASN A 263 -16.04 18.03 6.25
C ASN A 263 -15.22 17.87 4.97
N LEU A 264 -14.08 17.18 5.06
CA LEU A 264 -13.16 16.96 3.93
C LEU A 264 -13.46 15.69 3.14
N ARG A 265 -14.35 14.82 3.65
CA ARG A 265 -14.57 13.47 3.07
C ARG A 265 -14.96 13.52 1.59
N GLY A 266 -15.80 14.47 1.21
CA GLY A 266 -16.23 14.70 -0.19
C GLY A 266 -15.09 15.13 -1.11
N ASN A 267 -14.01 15.74 -0.59
CA ASN A 267 -12.84 16.17 -1.36
C ASN A 267 -11.56 15.43 -0.96
N THR A 268 -11.68 14.18 -0.55
CA THR A 268 -10.54 13.35 -0.17
C THR A 268 -10.60 11.99 -0.85
N ILE A 269 -9.56 11.66 -1.60
CA ILE A 269 -9.30 10.33 -2.15
C ILE A 269 -8.69 9.50 -1.03
N ILE A 270 -9.32 8.39 -0.66
CA ILE A 270 -8.77 7.43 0.29
C ILE A 270 -8.51 6.10 -0.45
N ILE A 271 -7.27 5.65 -0.40
CA ILE A 271 -6.84 4.35 -0.92
C ILE A 271 -6.46 3.48 0.26
N PHE A 272 -7.02 2.27 0.31
CA PHE A 272 -6.65 1.21 1.24
C PHE A 272 -6.07 0.04 0.46
N MET A 273 -4.95 -0.52 0.91
CA MET A 273 -4.34 -1.72 0.31
C MET A 273 -3.36 -2.35 1.30
N SER A 274 -3.15 -3.69 1.20
CA SER A 274 -2.04 -4.37 1.87
C SER A 274 -0.81 -4.44 0.96
N ASP A 275 0.38 -4.56 1.55
CA ASP A 275 1.64 -4.66 0.81
C ASP A 275 1.95 -6.08 0.30
N ASN A 276 1.48 -7.10 0.98
CA ASN A 276 1.56 -8.51 0.58
C ASN A 276 0.51 -9.33 1.33
N GLY A 277 0.42 -10.62 1.02
CA GLY A 277 -0.42 -11.54 1.76
C GLY A 277 0.07 -11.76 3.21
N HIS A 278 -0.75 -12.43 4.02
CA HIS A 278 -0.43 -12.70 5.43
C HIS A 278 0.90 -13.45 5.60
N SER A 279 1.50 -13.28 6.77
CA SER A 279 2.76 -13.93 7.15
C SER A 279 2.51 -15.15 8.05
N GLU A 280 3.37 -16.16 7.90
CA GLU A 280 3.54 -17.25 8.87
C GLU A 280 4.88 -17.12 9.64
N GLU A 281 5.45 -15.92 9.65
CA GLU A 281 6.63 -15.68 10.49
C GLU A 281 6.30 -15.99 11.93
N THR A 282 7.07 -16.89 12.52
CA THR A 282 6.85 -17.34 13.90
C THR A 282 7.77 -16.62 14.86
N GLY A 283 7.34 -16.44 16.11
CA GLY A 283 8.13 -15.88 17.19
C GLY A 283 9.49 -16.60 17.41
N ASN A 284 9.66 -17.82 16.90
CA ASN A 284 10.93 -18.55 16.95
C ASN A 284 12.08 -17.88 16.20
N LYS A 285 11.78 -16.97 15.25
CA LYS A 285 12.76 -16.16 14.53
C LYS A 285 13.06 -14.83 15.20
N ILE A 286 12.28 -14.46 16.19
CA ILE A 286 12.43 -13.19 16.90
C ILE A 286 13.68 -13.27 17.77
N ARG A 287 14.65 -12.40 17.51
CA ARG A 287 15.88 -12.26 18.28
C ARG A 287 15.84 -11.07 19.23
N ILE A 288 14.73 -10.92 19.91
CA ILE A 288 14.42 -9.79 20.78
C ILE A 288 15.40 -9.62 21.93
N ASP A 289 15.99 -10.72 22.30
CA ASP A 289 16.91 -10.81 23.43
C ASP A 289 18.13 -9.90 23.27
N ASN A 290 18.37 -9.42 22.06
CA ASN A 290 19.52 -8.61 21.74
C ASN A 290 19.24 -7.10 21.88
N HIS A 291 17.98 -6.67 22.00
CA HIS A 291 17.68 -5.25 22.12
C HIS A 291 17.84 -4.75 23.58
N LYS A 292 18.21 -3.51 23.72
CA LYS A 292 18.44 -2.86 25.02
C LYS A 292 17.23 -2.06 25.50
N SER A 293 16.02 -2.57 25.30
CA SER A 293 14.80 -1.86 25.59
C SER A 293 14.43 -1.83 27.07
N GLY A 294 14.90 -2.80 27.84
CA GLY A 294 14.50 -3.00 29.24
C GLY A 294 13.15 -3.73 29.42
N TYR A 295 12.44 -4.06 28.34
CA TYR A 295 11.19 -4.83 28.44
C TYR A 295 11.46 -6.33 28.57
N PRO A 296 10.54 -7.09 29.20
CA PRO A 296 10.68 -8.53 29.36
C PRO A 296 10.76 -9.24 27.99
N LYS A 297 11.59 -10.25 27.93
CA LYS A 297 11.69 -11.19 26.80
C LYS A 297 10.31 -11.76 26.45
N GLY A 298 9.98 -11.84 25.16
CA GLY A 298 8.71 -12.36 24.70
C GLY A 298 7.49 -11.49 25.02
N HIS A 299 7.69 -10.21 25.34
CA HIS A 299 6.62 -9.31 25.69
C HIS A 299 5.66 -9.09 24.51
N PHE A 300 4.47 -9.68 24.56
CA PHE A 300 3.36 -9.49 23.62
C PHE A 300 3.68 -9.71 22.15
N TYR A 301 4.22 -10.87 21.74
CA TYR A 301 4.52 -11.08 20.30
C TYR A 301 3.39 -11.71 19.50
N GLY A 302 2.36 -12.19 20.14
CA GLY A 302 1.28 -12.91 19.50
C GLY A 302 1.66 -14.34 19.10
N ALA A 303 0.71 -15.06 18.52
CA ALA A 303 0.92 -16.46 18.11
C ALA A 303 1.37 -16.60 16.65
N THR A 304 1.21 -15.54 15.85
CA THR A 304 1.54 -15.45 14.41
C THR A 304 0.88 -16.51 13.50
N GLY A 305 0.80 -16.25 12.19
CA GLY A 305 0.26 -17.21 11.22
C GLY A 305 -1.26 -17.26 11.12
N GLY A 306 -1.98 -16.35 11.77
CA GLY A 306 -3.45 -16.36 11.81
C GLY A 306 -4.16 -15.75 10.60
N GLY A 307 -3.45 -15.23 9.60
CA GLY A 307 -4.05 -14.63 8.41
C GLY A 307 -4.71 -15.64 7.47
N SER A 308 -5.57 -15.16 6.56
CA SER A 308 -6.31 -16.01 5.64
C SER A 308 -6.37 -15.43 4.22
N THR A 309 -6.27 -16.32 3.25
CA THR A 309 -6.37 -16.02 1.82
C THR A 309 -7.58 -16.69 1.15
N GLY A 310 -8.43 -17.33 1.94
CA GLY A 310 -9.62 -18.04 1.45
C GLY A 310 -9.24 -19.25 0.58
N LYS A 311 -9.68 -19.24 -0.68
CA LYS A 311 -9.40 -20.33 -1.62
C LYS A 311 -7.98 -20.29 -2.21
N TRP A 312 -7.29 -19.17 -2.06
CA TRP A 312 -5.95 -18.99 -2.61
C TRP A 312 -4.92 -19.59 -1.68
N ILE A 313 -3.93 -20.30 -2.22
CA ILE A 313 -2.85 -20.84 -1.42
C ILE A 313 -1.66 -19.89 -1.43
N GLY A 314 -0.76 -20.07 -0.47
CA GLY A 314 0.44 -19.25 -0.35
C GLY A 314 0.31 -18.14 0.69
N ARG A 315 1.40 -17.41 0.86
CA ARG A 315 1.61 -16.40 1.90
C ARG A 315 2.76 -15.49 1.53
N LYS A 316 3.06 -14.50 2.34
CA LYS A 316 4.26 -13.65 2.26
C LYS A 316 5.51 -14.47 1.90
N GLY A 317 6.32 -13.97 0.98
CA GLY A 317 7.58 -14.59 0.56
C GLY A 317 7.45 -15.58 -0.60
N ASN A 318 6.24 -15.89 -1.10
CA ASN A 318 6.06 -16.67 -2.31
C ASN A 318 5.17 -15.96 -3.35
N PHE A 319 5.17 -16.44 -4.59
CA PHE A 319 4.44 -15.84 -5.70
C PHE A 319 3.09 -16.52 -5.99
N LEU A 320 2.63 -17.39 -5.09
CA LEU A 320 1.28 -17.91 -5.12
C LEU A 320 0.28 -16.77 -4.83
N GLU A 321 -0.98 -16.96 -5.25
CA GLU A 321 -2.00 -15.89 -5.10
C GLU A 321 -2.09 -15.37 -3.66
N GLY A 322 -2.02 -16.26 -2.66
CA GLY A 322 -2.06 -15.87 -1.26
C GLY A 322 -0.88 -15.01 -0.79
N GLY A 323 0.22 -14.97 -1.55
CA GLY A 323 1.37 -14.13 -1.25
C GLY A 323 1.32 -12.75 -1.90
N ILE A 324 0.69 -12.63 -3.08
CA ILE A 324 0.75 -11.41 -3.90
C ILE A 324 -0.59 -10.74 -4.15
N ARG A 325 -1.71 -11.46 -3.99
CA ARG A 325 -3.06 -10.94 -4.14
C ARG A 325 -3.53 -10.39 -2.80
N VAL A 326 -3.99 -9.14 -2.78
CA VAL A 326 -4.24 -8.37 -1.56
C VAL A 326 -5.58 -7.63 -1.62
N PRO A 327 -6.16 -7.26 -0.49
CA PRO A 327 -7.31 -6.35 -0.47
C PRO A 327 -6.89 -4.96 -0.96
N ALA A 328 -7.74 -4.32 -1.77
CA ALA A 328 -7.56 -2.95 -2.25
C ALA A 328 -8.89 -2.24 -2.48
N ILE A 329 -9.01 -1.02 -1.98
CA ILE A 329 -10.21 -0.19 -2.06
C ILE A 329 -9.77 1.23 -2.42
N ILE A 330 -10.53 1.90 -3.29
CA ILE A 330 -10.45 3.35 -3.45
C ILE A 330 -11.81 3.97 -3.15
N SER A 331 -11.83 5.07 -2.42
CA SER A 331 -13.05 5.80 -2.12
C SER A 331 -12.85 7.31 -2.29
N TYR A 332 -13.70 7.90 -3.13
CA TYR A 332 -13.82 9.34 -3.36
C TYR A 332 -15.29 9.65 -3.65
N PRO A 333 -16.14 9.74 -2.61
CA PRO A 333 -17.60 9.68 -2.74
C PRO A 333 -18.22 10.73 -3.67
N SER A 334 -17.60 11.89 -3.81
CA SER A 334 -18.12 12.95 -4.70
C SER A 334 -17.87 12.70 -6.19
N LYS A 335 -16.97 11.76 -6.55
CA LYS A 335 -16.55 11.59 -7.96
C LYS A 335 -16.49 10.14 -8.43
N LEU A 336 -16.37 9.18 -7.53
CA LEU A 336 -16.24 7.76 -7.89
C LEU A 336 -17.48 6.97 -7.46
N PRO A 337 -17.78 5.84 -8.10
CA PRO A 337 -18.87 4.95 -7.70
C PRO A 337 -18.71 4.51 -6.24
N GLN A 338 -19.85 4.28 -5.55
CA GLN A 338 -19.90 3.79 -4.19
C GLN A 338 -20.48 2.38 -4.14
N GLY A 339 -19.98 1.54 -3.22
CA GLY A 339 -20.42 0.15 -3.06
C GLY A 339 -20.15 -0.72 -4.29
N ALA A 340 -19.24 -0.31 -5.16
CA ALA A 340 -18.95 -1.00 -6.40
C ALA A 340 -17.84 -2.03 -6.24
N ILE A 341 -17.96 -3.15 -6.99
CA ILE A 341 -16.94 -4.20 -7.03
C ILE A 341 -16.36 -4.26 -8.44
N ARG A 342 -15.03 -4.41 -8.53
CA ARG A 342 -14.29 -4.55 -9.77
C ARG A 342 -13.46 -5.83 -9.76
N ASN A 343 -13.54 -6.57 -10.88
CA ASN A 343 -12.86 -7.86 -11.04
C ASN A 343 -11.66 -7.78 -11.99
N GLN A 344 -11.37 -6.60 -12.50
CA GLN A 344 -10.21 -6.36 -13.34
C GLN A 344 -8.92 -6.46 -12.51
N ILE A 345 -7.85 -6.89 -13.17
CA ILE A 345 -6.52 -6.92 -12.58
C ILE A 345 -6.02 -5.50 -12.40
N ILE A 346 -5.59 -5.19 -11.20
CA ILE A 346 -4.86 -3.97 -10.85
C ILE A 346 -3.61 -4.32 -10.04
N THR A 347 -2.64 -3.42 -10.02
CA THR A 347 -1.42 -3.55 -9.23
C THR A 347 -1.18 -2.34 -8.32
N ALA A 348 -0.28 -2.46 -7.36
CA ALA A 348 0.12 -1.33 -6.51
C ALA A 348 0.70 -0.16 -7.34
N MET A 349 1.30 -0.43 -8.49
CA MET A 349 1.86 0.60 -9.40
C MET A 349 0.80 1.55 -9.97
N ASP A 350 -0.43 1.07 -10.09
CA ASP A 350 -1.52 1.80 -10.75
C ASP A 350 -2.03 2.99 -9.94
N TRP A 351 -1.81 2.96 -8.62
CA TRP A 351 -2.23 4.05 -7.75
C TRP A 351 -1.51 5.36 -8.07
N TYR A 352 -0.26 5.30 -8.49
CA TYR A 352 0.51 6.48 -8.85
C TYR A 352 -0.14 7.27 -10.02
N PRO A 353 -0.30 6.73 -11.24
CA PRO A 353 -0.95 7.46 -12.33
C PRO A 353 -2.42 7.78 -12.05
N THR A 354 -3.15 6.91 -11.34
CA THR A 354 -4.55 7.15 -10.96
C THR A 354 -4.69 8.36 -10.04
N VAL A 355 -3.84 8.49 -9.03
CA VAL A 355 -3.83 9.67 -8.15
C VAL A 355 -3.48 10.93 -8.93
N LEU A 356 -2.46 10.89 -9.80
CA LEU A 356 -2.11 12.05 -10.61
C LEU A 356 -3.30 12.51 -11.48
N ASN A 357 -4.00 11.57 -12.11
CA ASN A 357 -5.18 11.89 -12.92
C ASN A 357 -6.31 12.48 -12.07
N LEU A 358 -6.69 11.83 -10.97
CA LEU A 358 -7.76 12.31 -10.08
C LEU A 358 -7.46 13.67 -9.45
N CYS A 359 -6.18 13.99 -9.24
CA CYS A 359 -5.69 15.29 -8.76
C CYS A 359 -5.46 16.31 -9.86
N ASN A 360 -5.64 15.94 -11.13
CA ASN A 360 -5.30 16.77 -12.31
C ASN A 360 -3.84 17.28 -12.28
N VAL A 361 -2.92 16.41 -11.85
CA VAL A 361 -1.48 16.69 -11.77
C VAL A 361 -0.79 16.04 -12.96
N LYS A 362 -0.11 16.83 -13.77
CA LYS A 362 0.67 16.31 -14.91
C LYS A 362 1.99 15.73 -14.43
N LYS A 363 2.34 14.54 -14.92
CA LYS A 363 3.68 13.98 -14.74
C LYS A 363 4.73 14.92 -15.32
N LYS A 364 5.85 15.13 -14.62
CA LYS A 364 6.98 15.90 -15.14
C LYS A 364 7.49 15.30 -16.45
N THR A 365 7.89 16.14 -17.41
CA THR A 365 8.33 15.71 -18.75
C THR A 365 9.51 14.72 -18.68
N ASN A 366 10.43 14.95 -17.75
CA ASN A 366 11.63 14.12 -17.58
C ASN A 366 11.49 13.04 -16.48
N ALA A 367 10.30 12.83 -15.94
CA ALA A 367 10.09 11.76 -14.97
C ALA A 367 10.18 10.39 -15.66
N PRO A 368 10.70 9.36 -14.97
CA PRO A 368 10.78 8.00 -15.49
C PRO A 368 9.44 7.49 -16.03
N LYS A 369 9.50 6.63 -17.06
CA LYS A 369 8.30 5.97 -17.60
C LYS A 369 7.63 5.14 -16.52
N LEU A 370 6.32 5.27 -16.36
CA LEU A 370 5.52 4.46 -15.44
C LEU A 370 5.27 3.07 -16.05
N ASP A 371 5.18 2.06 -15.21
CA ASP A 371 4.74 0.71 -15.56
C ASP A 371 3.27 0.51 -15.17
N GLY A 372 2.77 1.25 -14.17
CA GLY A 372 1.37 1.27 -13.77
C GLY A 372 0.48 2.05 -14.73
N TYR A 373 -0.81 1.75 -14.69
CA TYR A 373 -1.85 2.35 -15.52
C TYR A 373 -2.83 3.18 -14.68
N ASP A 374 -3.40 4.20 -15.28
CA ASP A 374 -4.52 4.94 -14.69
C ASP A 374 -5.77 4.06 -14.68
N LEU A 375 -6.36 3.91 -13.52
CA LEU A 375 -7.53 3.05 -13.28
C LEU A 375 -8.87 3.75 -13.52
N ASP A 376 -8.91 4.99 -13.96
CA ASP A 376 -10.15 5.78 -14.05
C ASP A 376 -11.26 5.05 -14.82
N SER A 377 -10.94 4.44 -15.97
CA SER A 377 -11.90 3.65 -16.76
C SER A 377 -12.42 2.43 -16.00
N ILE A 378 -11.53 1.67 -15.35
CA ILE A 378 -11.90 0.46 -14.59
C ILE A 378 -12.73 0.83 -13.35
N ILE A 379 -12.39 1.92 -12.67
CA ILE A 379 -13.12 2.40 -11.49
C ILE A 379 -14.56 2.75 -11.85
N LYS A 380 -14.76 3.46 -12.97
CA LYS A 380 -16.06 3.97 -13.41
C LYS A 380 -16.93 2.92 -14.09
N ASP A 381 -16.33 2.02 -14.86
CA ASP A 381 -17.03 1.01 -15.65
C ASP A 381 -16.63 -0.42 -15.24
N LYS A 382 -17.64 -1.20 -14.81
CA LYS A 382 -17.44 -2.64 -14.46
C LYS A 382 -17.08 -3.52 -15.65
N ASP A 383 -17.42 -3.09 -16.87
CA ASP A 383 -17.21 -3.85 -18.10
C ASP A 383 -15.94 -3.39 -18.85
N ALA A 384 -15.22 -2.38 -18.31
CA ALA A 384 -13.94 -1.96 -18.85
C ALA A 384 -12.93 -3.12 -18.86
N LYS A 385 -12.13 -3.21 -19.91
CA LYS A 385 -11.08 -4.23 -20.01
C LYS A 385 -9.92 -3.92 -19.07
N SER A 386 -9.32 -4.97 -18.49
CA SER A 386 -8.06 -4.83 -17.76
C SER A 386 -6.97 -4.28 -18.66
N MET A 387 -6.14 -3.39 -18.11
CA MET A 387 -4.97 -2.86 -18.83
C MET A 387 -3.83 -3.87 -18.93
N TYR A 388 -3.88 -4.93 -18.11
CA TYR A 388 -2.85 -5.95 -18.03
C TYR A 388 -3.19 -7.17 -18.90
N SER A 389 -2.38 -7.44 -19.92
CA SER A 389 -2.32 -8.75 -20.55
C SER A 389 -1.47 -9.74 -19.75
N GLN A 390 -0.45 -9.22 -19.06
CA GLN A 390 0.53 -10.00 -18.31
C GLN A 390 0.85 -9.31 -16.98
N LEU A 391 1.20 -10.12 -15.97
CA LEU A 391 1.78 -9.64 -14.71
C LEU A 391 3.13 -10.32 -14.50
N HIS A 392 4.10 -9.53 -14.05
CA HIS A 392 5.45 -10.00 -13.76
C HIS A 392 5.85 -9.62 -12.34
N PHE A 393 6.52 -10.55 -11.65
CA PHE A 393 7.07 -10.35 -10.32
C PHE A 393 8.45 -11.00 -10.25
N ALA A 394 9.39 -10.36 -9.57
CA ALA A 394 10.67 -10.95 -9.24
C ALA A 394 11.15 -10.46 -7.86
N TRP A 395 11.78 -11.35 -7.11
CA TRP A 395 12.31 -11.06 -5.80
C TRP A 395 13.44 -12.02 -5.45
N GLY A 396 14.63 -11.47 -5.18
CA GLY A 396 15.83 -12.28 -4.99
C GLY A 396 16.06 -13.20 -6.19
N ASN A 397 16.07 -14.49 -5.93
CA ASN A 397 16.27 -15.51 -6.97
C ASN A 397 14.98 -16.09 -7.57
N ASN A 398 13.82 -15.62 -7.16
CA ASN A 398 12.53 -16.18 -7.59
C ASN A 398 11.72 -15.17 -8.39
N TRP A 399 10.86 -15.69 -9.26
CA TRP A 399 10.04 -14.88 -10.13
C TRP A 399 8.71 -15.57 -10.46
N ALA A 400 7.75 -14.79 -10.93
CA ALA A 400 6.51 -15.29 -11.51
C ALA A 400 6.08 -14.44 -12.70
N VAL A 401 5.40 -15.09 -13.64
CA VAL A 401 4.69 -14.45 -14.75
C VAL A 401 3.30 -15.04 -14.86
N ARG A 402 2.31 -14.18 -15.04
CA ARG A 402 0.91 -14.56 -15.28
C ARG A 402 0.44 -13.97 -16.60
N GLU A 403 -0.22 -14.80 -17.42
CA GLU A 403 -0.98 -14.37 -18.58
C GLU A 403 -2.34 -15.08 -18.56
N GLY A 404 -3.42 -14.31 -18.55
CA GLY A 404 -4.76 -14.84 -18.39
C GLY A 404 -4.91 -15.67 -17.11
N ALA A 405 -5.31 -16.96 -17.28
CA ALA A 405 -5.43 -17.91 -16.18
C ALA A 405 -4.13 -18.65 -15.85
N TRP A 406 -3.13 -18.61 -16.72
CA TRP A 406 -1.89 -19.36 -16.53
C TRP A 406 -0.86 -18.53 -15.76
N LYS A 407 -0.26 -19.14 -14.73
CA LYS A 407 0.82 -18.57 -13.95
C LYS A 407 1.98 -19.52 -13.85
N LEU A 408 3.15 -19.06 -14.31
CA LEU A 408 4.42 -19.76 -14.20
C LEU A 408 5.24 -19.12 -13.09
N ILE A 409 5.71 -19.94 -12.15
CA ILE A 409 6.61 -19.54 -11.08
C ILE A 409 7.94 -20.24 -11.28
N GLY A 410 9.03 -19.52 -11.17
CA GLY A 410 10.36 -20.06 -11.37
C GLY A 410 11.41 -19.44 -10.46
N ASN A 411 12.66 -19.92 -10.63
CA ASN A 411 13.83 -19.37 -9.98
C ASN A 411 14.89 -18.95 -11.02
N LYS A 412 15.91 -18.19 -10.60
CA LYS A 412 16.94 -17.62 -11.49
C LYS A 412 17.57 -18.65 -12.44
N ASN A 413 17.75 -19.87 -12.00
CA ASN A 413 18.35 -20.94 -12.81
C ASN A 413 17.32 -21.75 -13.62
N ASN A 414 16.04 -21.46 -13.49
CA ASN A 414 14.92 -22.22 -14.04
C ASN A 414 14.95 -23.73 -13.67
N SER A 415 15.68 -24.08 -12.60
CA SER A 415 15.81 -25.45 -12.10
C SER A 415 14.56 -25.94 -11.38
N LYS A 416 13.72 -25.01 -10.92
CA LYS A 416 12.44 -25.28 -10.26
C LYS A 416 11.38 -24.39 -10.92
N MET A 417 10.49 -25.02 -11.67
CA MET A 417 9.36 -24.32 -12.29
C MET A 417 8.05 -25.00 -11.95
N SER A 418 7.01 -24.23 -11.71
CA SER A 418 5.65 -24.72 -11.55
C SER A 418 4.69 -23.87 -12.37
N LEU A 419 3.84 -24.54 -13.15
CA LEU A 419 2.80 -23.93 -13.96
C LEU A 419 1.44 -24.23 -13.35
N HIS A 420 0.66 -23.20 -13.09
CA HIS A 420 -0.65 -23.30 -12.46
C HIS A 420 -1.74 -22.67 -13.31
N ASN A 421 -2.95 -23.23 -13.21
CA ASN A 421 -4.15 -22.63 -13.80
C ASN A 421 -5.01 -22.00 -12.69
N LEU A 422 -5.15 -20.69 -12.70
CA LEU A 422 -5.92 -19.94 -11.71
C LEU A 422 -7.45 -20.11 -11.85
N SER A 423 -7.92 -20.74 -12.96
CA SER A 423 -9.33 -21.09 -13.16
C SER A 423 -9.71 -22.42 -12.53
N ASP A 424 -8.76 -23.17 -11.99
CA ASP A 424 -9.04 -24.43 -11.32
C ASP A 424 -9.94 -24.21 -10.09
N LYS A 425 -10.75 -25.22 -9.75
CA LYS A 425 -11.58 -25.20 -8.55
C LYS A 425 -10.73 -25.00 -7.27
N LYS A 426 -9.51 -25.55 -7.25
CA LYS A 426 -8.48 -25.32 -6.23
C LYS A 426 -7.24 -24.77 -6.93
N PRO A 427 -7.15 -23.44 -7.09
CA PRO A 427 -6.03 -22.82 -7.80
C PRO A 427 -4.68 -23.17 -7.18
N GLU A 428 -3.67 -23.31 -8.05
CA GLU A 428 -2.25 -23.48 -7.68
C GLU A 428 -1.89 -24.80 -6.96
N VAL A 429 -2.84 -25.73 -6.82
CA VAL A 429 -2.57 -27.08 -6.24
C VAL A 429 -1.87 -27.98 -7.25
N ILE A 430 -2.28 -27.92 -8.54
CA ILE A 430 -1.74 -28.77 -9.61
C ILE A 430 -0.60 -28.03 -10.30
N ASN A 431 0.49 -28.76 -10.55
CA ASN A 431 1.59 -28.27 -11.38
C ASN A 431 1.52 -28.90 -12.78
N TYR A 432 1.16 -28.10 -13.76
CA TYR A 432 1.00 -28.50 -15.18
C TYR A 432 2.29 -28.39 -16.00
N ALA A 433 3.43 -28.06 -15.41
CA ALA A 433 4.66 -27.77 -16.16
C ALA A 433 5.10 -28.91 -17.08
N LYS A 434 4.90 -30.18 -16.68
CA LYS A 434 5.21 -31.35 -17.51
C LYS A 434 4.19 -31.58 -18.62
N ASP A 435 2.92 -31.27 -18.35
CA ASP A 435 1.81 -31.58 -19.27
C ASP A 435 1.60 -30.48 -20.30
N LYS A 436 2.11 -29.26 -20.05
CA LYS A 436 1.91 -28.06 -20.89
C LYS A 436 3.25 -27.36 -21.18
N PRO A 437 4.24 -28.06 -21.79
CA PRO A 437 5.58 -27.49 -22.02
C PRO A 437 5.57 -26.27 -22.93
N ASP A 438 4.63 -26.17 -23.87
CA ASP A 438 4.52 -25.02 -24.78
C ASP A 438 4.10 -23.75 -24.02
N ILE A 439 3.18 -23.86 -23.05
CA ILE A 439 2.78 -22.75 -22.19
C ILE A 439 3.95 -22.32 -21.31
N VAL A 440 4.69 -23.27 -20.75
CA VAL A 440 5.92 -22.98 -19.97
C VAL A 440 6.92 -22.19 -20.83
N LYS A 441 7.20 -22.65 -22.05
CA LYS A 441 8.13 -22.00 -22.98
C LYS A 441 7.68 -20.57 -23.32
N HIS A 442 6.40 -20.39 -23.62
CA HIS A 442 5.82 -19.08 -23.91
C HIS A 442 5.97 -18.12 -22.72
N LEU A 443 5.48 -18.49 -21.54
CA LEU A 443 5.53 -17.64 -20.35
C LEU A 443 6.97 -17.34 -19.91
N LEU A 444 7.87 -18.31 -20.03
CA LEU A 444 9.30 -18.09 -19.76
C LEU A 444 9.91 -17.07 -20.73
N SER A 445 9.52 -17.09 -22.01
CA SER A 445 9.96 -16.08 -22.98
C SER A 445 9.48 -14.68 -22.60
N LEU A 446 8.21 -14.54 -22.20
CA LEU A 446 7.65 -13.28 -21.73
C LEU A 446 8.40 -12.75 -20.51
N HIS A 447 8.67 -13.63 -19.53
CA HIS A 447 9.40 -13.23 -18.33
C HIS A 447 10.83 -12.78 -18.63
N LYS A 448 11.54 -13.47 -19.54
CA LYS A 448 12.90 -13.07 -19.94
C LYS A 448 12.92 -11.67 -20.54
N SER A 449 12.02 -11.40 -21.50
CA SER A 449 11.91 -10.09 -22.13
C SER A 449 11.62 -8.97 -21.12
N TRP A 450 10.72 -9.24 -20.18
CA TRP A 450 10.42 -8.30 -19.09
C TRP A 450 11.63 -8.10 -18.18
N ALA A 451 12.32 -9.16 -17.78
CA ALA A 451 13.48 -9.08 -16.90
C ALA A 451 14.62 -8.23 -17.51
N GLU A 452 14.86 -8.37 -18.82
CA GLU A 452 15.82 -7.52 -19.58
C GLU A 452 15.41 -6.04 -19.58
N ASP A 453 14.11 -5.75 -19.68
CA ASP A 453 13.61 -4.35 -19.67
C ASP A 453 13.70 -3.68 -18.31
N VAL A 454 13.39 -4.43 -17.21
CA VAL A 454 13.34 -3.83 -15.87
C VAL A 454 14.65 -3.89 -15.10
N SER A 455 15.60 -4.72 -15.50
CA SER A 455 16.91 -4.82 -14.85
C SER A 455 17.73 -3.58 -15.15
N PRO A 456 18.27 -2.89 -14.15
CA PRO A 456 19.28 -1.87 -14.39
C PRO A 456 20.50 -2.52 -15.06
N LYS A 457 21.09 -1.87 -16.07
CA LYS A 457 22.28 -2.33 -16.81
C LYS A 457 23.54 -2.54 -15.93
N SER A 458 23.45 -2.31 -14.65
CA SER A 458 24.52 -2.42 -13.65
C SER A 458 24.48 -3.71 -12.83
N TYR A 459 23.65 -4.69 -13.17
CA TYR A 459 23.52 -5.97 -12.44
C TYR A 459 23.99 -7.21 -13.22
N ASP A 460 24.75 -7.00 -14.31
CA ASP A 460 25.50 -8.06 -15.01
C ASP A 460 26.79 -8.41 -14.29
#